data_f24d0f4efc6cb197be751ca73879058a
#
_entry.id   f24d0f4efc6cb197be751ca73879058a
#
_cell.length_a   1.000
_cell.length_b   1.000
_cell.length_c   1.000
_cell.angle_alpha   90.00
_cell.angle_beta   90.00
_cell.angle_gamma   90.00
#
_symmetry.space_group_name_H-M   'P 1'
#
loop_
_entity.id
_entity.type
_entity.pdbx_description
1 polymer ?
#
loop_
_entity_poly.entity_id
_entity_poly.type
_entity_poly.pdbx_seq_one_letter_code
_entity_poly.pdbx_strand_id
1 'polypeptide(L)'
;MNKKSKVLAILFTTGLVLAGCGQKDNSTTTTSSTAKETTTTTATTTAPTTTTVATTTAATDSEKKTVLEQSDKGVTSRVIMYSKGDVLVKQTTKNVYNVKEMETQATAEQIKTQLETAFAAYKGVEGISSSVEVKDGKVIQNFTVDYSKTDFAKLKELVPSFKPKDDNTVSYEVTKNFLVKEGFKEVQ
;
A
#
# COMPACT_ATOMS: atom_id res chain seq x y z
N MET A 1 3.79 19.00 27.19
CA MET A 1 3.73 18.21 25.95
C MET A 1 2.41 17.45 25.96
N ASN A 2 1.48 17.82 25.08
CA ASN A 2 0.09 17.35 25.14
C ASN A 2 -0.04 15.89 24.69
N LYS A 3 -0.45 15.02 25.62
CA LYS A 3 -0.78 13.60 25.37
C LYS A 3 -1.89 13.39 24.31
N LYS A 4 -2.59 14.47 23.93
CA LYS A 4 -3.71 14.45 22.96
C LYS A 4 -3.29 14.25 21.51
N SER A 5 -2.03 14.52 21.14
CA SER A 5 -1.56 14.40 19.75
C SER A 5 -1.14 12.99 19.33
N LYS A 6 -0.88 12.06 20.26
CA LYS A 6 -0.38 10.72 19.92
C LYS A 6 -1.48 9.74 19.50
N VAL A 7 -2.69 9.92 20.01
CA VAL A 7 -3.84 9.05 19.65
C VAL A 7 -4.33 9.34 18.23
N LEU A 8 -4.24 10.60 17.80
CA LEU A 8 -4.65 11.01 16.45
C LEU A 8 -3.71 10.47 15.37
N ALA A 9 -2.41 10.30 15.67
CA ALA A 9 -1.43 9.78 14.73
C ALA A 9 -1.66 8.29 14.39
N ILE A 10 -2.19 7.50 15.32
CA ILE A 10 -2.48 6.07 15.10
C ILE A 10 -3.70 5.88 14.17
N LEU A 11 -4.65 6.82 14.21
CA LEU A 11 -5.85 6.79 13.37
C LEU A 11 -5.53 7.01 11.87
N PHE A 12 -4.43 7.70 11.54
CA PHE A 12 -4.07 8.01 10.16
C PHE A 12 -3.21 6.93 9.49
N THR A 13 -2.49 6.10 10.26
CA THR A 13 -1.54 5.14 9.67
C THR A 13 -2.19 3.85 9.16
N THR A 14 -3.38 3.49 9.65
CA THR A 14 -4.06 2.25 9.28
C THR A 14 -5.00 2.36 8.07
N GLY A 15 -5.27 3.55 7.56
CA GLY A 15 -6.25 3.77 6.49
C GLY A 15 -5.69 3.74 5.07
N LEU A 16 -4.47 4.17 4.87
CA LEU A 16 -3.85 4.31 3.55
C LEU A 16 -2.40 3.84 3.58
N VAL A 17 -2.21 2.56 3.58
CA VAL A 17 -0.90 1.99 3.29
C VAL A 17 -0.76 1.91 1.76
N LEU A 18 -0.53 3.05 1.16
CA LEU A 18 -0.09 3.15 -0.22
C LEU A 18 1.44 3.19 -0.16
N ALA A 19 2.05 2.02 -0.31
CA ALA A 19 3.49 1.83 -0.23
C ALA A 19 4.23 2.75 -1.21
N GLY A 20 4.68 3.87 -0.68
CA GLY A 20 5.61 4.76 -1.33
C GLY A 20 7.00 4.54 -0.74
N CYS A 21 7.77 3.63 -1.30
CA CYS A 21 9.17 3.45 -0.94
C CYS A 21 10.00 4.62 -1.48
N GLY A 22 10.53 5.45 -0.59
CA GLY A 22 11.45 6.51 -0.92
C GLY A 22 12.32 6.85 0.28
N GLN A 23 13.21 5.93 0.67
CA GLN A 23 14.30 6.27 1.59
C GLN A 23 15.45 6.83 0.77
N LYS A 24 15.68 8.10 0.92
CA LYS A 24 16.83 8.81 0.37
C LYS A 24 17.85 8.91 1.47
N ASP A 25 18.83 8.03 1.47
CA ASP A 25 20.04 8.22 2.24
C ASP A 25 20.88 9.32 1.59
N ASN A 26 21.09 10.38 2.37
CA ASN A 26 21.88 11.51 2.00
C ASN A 26 23.34 11.18 2.36
N SER A 27 24.19 10.93 1.38
CA SER A 27 25.63 11.00 1.57
C SER A 27 26.28 11.70 0.38
N THR A 28 26.67 12.89 0.67
CA THR A 28 27.47 13.79 -0.17
C THR A 28 28.88 13.24 -0.31
N THR A 29 29.41 13.09 -1.52
CA THR A 29 30.81 13.47 -1.83
C THR A 29 31.01 13.62 -3.33
N THR A 30 31.42 14.79 -3.69
CA THR A 30 31.96 15.31 -4.96
C THR A 30 33.18 14.52 -5.40
N THR A 31 33.38 14.23 -6.67
CA THR A 31 34.54 14.73 -7.50
C THR A 31 34.48 14.20 -8.93
N SER A 32 34.74 15.14 -9.85
CA SER A 32 35.01 15.08 -11.29
C SER A 32 35.95 13.97 -11.78
N SER A 33 35.79 13.47 -12.99
CA SER A 33 36.45 13.91 -14.24
C SER A 33 36.58 12.81 -15.29
N THR A 34 36.23 13.16 -16.51
CA THR A 34 36.93 13.01 -17.79
C THR A 34 36.99 11.62 -18.48
N ALA A 35 36.42 11.65 -19.65
CA ALA A 35 36.42 10.81 -20.83
C ALA A 35 37.69 9.99 -21.13
N LYS A 36 37.47 8.82 -21.78
CA LYS A 36 38.16 8.49 -23.04
C LYS A 36 37.50 7.30 -23.76
N GLU A 37 37.11 7.53 -25.01
CA GLU A 37 36.85 6.52 -26.02
C GLU A 37 38.05 5.59 -26.24
N THR A 38 37.77 4.33 -26.54
CA THR A 38 38.62 3.57 -27.49
C THR A 38 37.79 2.42 -28.09
N THR A 39 37.59 2.49 -29.36
CA THR A 39 37.10 1.50 -30.32
C THR A 39 38.16 0.41 -30.53
N THR A 40 37.78 -0.88 -30.66
CA THR A 40 38.41 -1.85 -31.54
C THR A 40 37.63 -3.18 -31.56
N THR A 41 36.91 -3.45 -32.62
CA THR A 41 36.96 -4.48 -33.67
C THR A 41 37.04 -5.97 -33.28
N THR A 42 35.98 -6.68 -33.64
CA THR A 42 35.80 -7.97 -34.32
C THR A 42 36.61 -9.21 -33.88
N ALA A 43 35.88 -10.25 -33.46
CA ALA A 43 36.13 -11.62 -33.89
C ALA A 43 34.86 -12.47 -33.85
N THR A 44 34.45 -12.95 -35.00
CA THR A 44 33.36 -13.91 -35.24
C THR A 44 33.85 -15.31 -34.85
N THR A 45 33.13 -16.00 -33.97
CA THR A 45 33.27 -17.46 -33.83
C THR A 45 31.88 -18.07 -33.71
N THR A 46 31.51 -18.80 -34.75
CA THR A 46 30.30 -19.60 -34.89
C THR A 46 30.46 -20.88 -34.10
N ALA A 47 29.54 -21.16 -33.18
CA ALA A 47 29.37 -22.47 -32.57
C ALA A 47 27.88 -22.74 -32.29
N PRO A 48 27.38 -23.96 -32.26
CA PRO A 48 26.06 -24.35 -32.72
C PRO A 48 24.94 -24.01 -31.71
N THR A 49 23.84 -23.60 -32.30
CA THR A 49 22.57 -23.32 -31.68
C THR A 49 21.95 -24.57 -31.06
N THR A 50 22.04 -24.72 -29.75
CA THR A 50 21.13 -25.60 -29.01
C THR A 50 19.89 -24.78 -28.69
N THR A 51 18.83 -25.01 -29.46
CA THR A 51 17.53 -24.43 -29.21
C THR A 51 16.94 -25.05 -27.91
N THR A 52 17.22 -24.45 -26.78
CA THR A 52 16.45 -24.74 -25.56
C THR A 52 15.12 -24.03 -25.73
N VAL A 53 14.09 -24.79 -26.05
CA VAL A 53 12.71 -24.35 -25.99
C VAL A 53 12.44 -23.99 -24.51
N ALA A 54 12.54 -22.72 -24.17
CA ALA A 54 12.03 -22.22 -22.93
C ALA A 54 10.50 -22.39 -22.99
N THR A 55 10.01 -23.44 -22.33
CA THR A 55 8.60 -23.59 -22.02
C THR A 55 8.23 -22.43 -21.12
N THR A 56 7.76 -21.35 -21.72
CA THR A 56 7.10 -20.28 -21.01
C THR A 56 5.81 -20.90 -20.46
N THR A 57 5.86 -21.38 -19.23
CA THR A 57 4.65 -21.72 -18.48
C THR A 57 3.88 -20.41 -18.37
N ALA A 58 2.85 -20.25 -19.17
CA ALA A 58 1.89 -19.18 -19.02
C ALA A 58 1.36 -19.30 -17.58
N ALA A 59 1.82 -18.42 -16.71
CA ALA A 59 1.26 -18.27 -15.38
C ALA A 59 -0.23 -17.96 -15.61
N THR A 60 -1.08 -18.89 -15.24
CA THR A 60 -2.53 -18.70 -15.21
C THR A 60 -2.77 -17.44 -14.41
N ASP A 61 -3.33 -16.40 -15.03
CA ASP A 61 -3.59 -15.06 -14.49
C ASP A 61 -4.76 -15.12 -13.47
N SER A 62 -4.68 -16.08 -12.54
CA SER A 62 -5.64 -16.28 -11.49
C SER A 62 -5.43 -15.22 -10.40
N GLU A 63 -6.51 -14.57 -10.03
CA GLU A 63 -6.50 -13.60 -8.94
C GLU A 63 -6.15 -14.29 -7.62
N LYS A 64 -5.10 -13.84 -6.96
CA LYS A 64 -4.66 -14.28 -5.63
C LYS A 64 -5.25 -13.36 -4.58
N LYS A 65 -5.84 -13.96 -3.54
CA LYS A 65 -6.30 -13.26 -2.35
C LYS A 65 -5.31 -13.47 -1.21
N THR A 66 -4.90 -12.39 -0.56
CA THR A 66 -4.07 -12.42 0.65
C THR A 66 -4.76 -11.61 1.74
N VAL A 67 -4.76 -12.13 2.94
CA VAL A 67 -5.36 -11.49 4.11
C VAL A 67 -4.29 -11.23 5.16
N LEU A 68 -4.20 -9.99 5.63
CA LEU A 68 -3.30 -9.60 6.70
C LEU A 68 -4.10 -8.95 7.84
N GLU A 69 -3.68 -9.22 9.07
CA GLU A 69 -4.30 -8.65 10.27
C GLU A 69 -3.26 -8.08 11.22
N GLN A 70 -3.67 -7.03 11.93
CA GLN A 70 -2.94 -6.42 13.03
C GLN A 70 -3.94 -6.05 14.12
N SER A 71 -3.55 -6.21 15.38
CA SER A 71 -4.32 -5.71 16.52
C SER A 71 -3.39 -5.03 17.50
N ASP A 72 -3.73 -3.80 17.89
CA ASP A 72 -3.02 -3.02 18.89
C ASP A 72 -3.97 -2.08 19.61
N LYS A 73 -3.91 -2.02 20.95
CA LYS A 73 -4.60 -1.06 21.82
C LYS A 73 -6.09 -0.82 21.48
N GLY A 74 -6.83 -1.90 21.29
CA GLY A 74 -8.27 -1.82 21.00
C GLY A 74 -8.60 -1.53 19.54
N VAL A 75 -7.61 -1.49 18.65
CA VAL A 75 -7.81 -1.38 17.19
C VAL A 75 -7.42 -2.68 16.53
N THR A 76 -8.33 -3.26 15.78
CA THR A 76 -8.05 -4.41 14.91
C THR A 76 -8.21 -3.98 13.46
N SER A 77 -7.17 -4.18 12.68
CA SER A 77 -7.11 -3.88 11.25
C SER A 77 -6.97 -5.16 10.44
N ARG A 78 -7.84 -5.36 9.47
CA ARG A 78 -7.80 -6.47 8.52
C ARG A 78 -7.70 -5.92 7.12
N VAL A 79 -6.64 -6.30 6.41
CA VAL A 79 -6.39 -5.91 5.02
C VAL A 79 -6.54 -7.14 4.13
N ILE A 80 -7.35 -7.03 3.08
CA ILE A 80 -7.51 -8.04 2.05
C ILE A 80 -6.97 -7.47 0.76
N MET A 81 -5.99 -8.12 0.18
CA MET A 81 -5.38 -7.76 -1.10
C MET A 81 -5.75 -8.79 -2.17
N TYR A 82 -6.11 -8.31 -3.33
CA TYR A 82 -6.37 -9.11 -4.52
C TYR A 82 -5.32 -8.73 -5.58
N SER A 83 -4.58 -9.72 -6.07
CA SER A 83 -3.48 -9.47 -7.02
C SER A 83 -3.51 -10.45 -8.19
N LYS A 84 -2.95 -10.00 -9.32
CA LYS A 84 -2.63 -10.81 -10.50
C LYS A 84 -1.12 -10.70 -10.73
N GLY A 85 -0.39 -11.79 -10.48
CA GLY A 85 1.07 -11.70 -10.36
C GLY A 85 1.48 -10.67 -9.31
N ASP A 86 2.40 -9.75 -9.64
CA ASP A 86 2.80 -8.64 -8.77
C ASP A 86 1.93 -7.38 -8.95
N VAL A 87 0.82 -7.44 -9.64
CA VAL A 87 -0.11 -6.30 -9.77
C VAL A 87 -1.19 -6.40 -8.71
N LEU A 88 -1.25 -5.42 -7.79
CA LEU A 88 -2.33 -5.27 -6.83
C LEU A 88 -3.54 -4.68 -7.55
N VAL A 89 -4.61 -5.45 -7.66
CA VAL A 89 -5.84 -5.07 -8.38
C VAL A 89 -6.82 -4.35 -7.46
N LYS A 90 -6.93 -4.83 -6.22
CA LYS A 90 -7.88 -4.30 -5.23
C LYS A 90 -7.35 -4.49 -3.82
N GLN A 91 -7.62 -3.52 -2.96
CA GLN A 91 -7.37 -3.61 -1.53
C GLN A 91 -8.62 -3.21 -0.76
N THR A 92 -8.98 -4.00 0.24
CA THR A 92 -10.03 -3.68 1.19
C THR A 92 -9.46 -3.69 2.59
N THR A 93 -9.69 -2.63 3.35
CA THR A 93 -9.27 -2.50 4.75
C THR A 93 -10.52 -2.39 5.61
N LYS A 94 -10.60 -3.22 6.66
CA LYS A 94 -11.59 -3.11 7.71
C LYS A 94 -10.89 -2.82 9.02
N ASN A 95 -11.21 -1.67 9.63
CA ASN A 95 -10.73 -1.31 10.96
C ASN A 95 -11.89 -1.40 11.95
N VAL A 96 -11.63 -2.03 13.08
CA VAL A 96 -12.56 -2.12 14.20
C VAL A 96 -11.91 -1.45 15.40
N TYR A 97 -12.49 -0.35 15.86
CA TYR A 97 -12.06 0.41 17.03
C TYR A 97 -12.93 0.01 18.22
N ASN A 98 -12.40 -0.76 19.14
CA ASN A 98 -13.07 -1.06 20.41
C ASN A 98 -12.78 0.06 21.41
N VAL A 99 -13.69 1.01 21.49
CA VAL A 99 -13.49 2.25 22.25
C VAL A 99 -13.19 1.99 23.72
N LYS A 100 -13.74 0.92 24.30
CA LYS A 100 -13.52 0.52 25.70
C LYS A 100 -12.09 0.05 25.98
N GLU A 101 -11.42 -0.49 24.97
CA GLU A 101 -10.04 -1.00 25.06
C GLU A 101 -9.01 0.04 24.60
N MET A 102 -9.46 1.14 24.00
CA MET A 102 -8.59 2.21 23.55
C MET A 102 -8.24 3.14 24.74
N GLU A 103 -7.00 3.55 24.83
CA GLU A 103 -6.54 4.58 25.80
C GLU A 103 -6.99 5.98 25.33
N THR A 104 -8.31 6.20 25.22
CA THR A 104 -8.88 7.45 24.74
C THR A 104 -10.07 7.88 25.60
N GLN A 105 -10.33 9.20 25.63
CA GLN A 105 -11.54 9.77 26.21
C GLN A 105 -12.60 10.06 25.13
N ALA A 106 -12.31 9.77 23.87
CA ALA A 106 -13.24 10.00 22.78
C ALA A 106 -14.37 8.96 22.80
N THR A 107 -15.58 9.41 22.51
CA THR A 107 -16.72 8.51 22.33
C THR A 107 -16.68 7.85 20.94
N ALA A 108 -17.44 6.78 20.75
CA ALA A 108 -17.55 6.12 19.45
C ALA A 108 -18.03 7.09 18.36
N GLU A 109 -19.00 7.96 18.67
CA GLU A 109 -19.51 8.94 17.71
C GLU A 109 -18.47 10.01 17.37
N GLN A 110 -17.62 10.42 18.32
CA GLN A 110 -16.53 11.36 18.04
C GLN A 110 -15.48 10.71 17.11
N ILE A 111 -15.14 9.46 17.36
CA ILE A 111 -14.21 8.71 16.49
C ILE A 111 -14.81 8.54 15.09
N LYS A 112 -16.09 8.18 14.98
CA LYS A 112 -16.81 8.10 13.71
C LYS A 112 -16.72 9.41 12.94
N THR A 113 -17.06 10.53 13.57
CA THR A 113 -17.02 11.87 12.94
C THR A 113 -15.61 12.23 12.45
N GLN A 114 -14.58 11.91 13.25
CA GLN A 114 -13.19 12.16 12.86
C GLN A 114 -12.80 11.32 11.63
N LEU A 115 -13.18 10.05 11.58
CA LEU A 115 -12.92 9.18 10.45
C LEU A 115 -13.67 9.66 9.20
N GLU A 116 -14.95 9.98 9.31
CA GLU A 116 -15.74 10.52 8.19
C GLU A 116 -15.12 11.80 7.62
N THR A 117 -14.64 12.69 8.49
CA THR A 117 -13.96 13.93 8.09
C THR A 117 -12.62 13.62 7.39
N ALA A 118 -11.82 12.71 7.94
CA ALA A 118 -10.53 12.33 7.38
C ALA A 118 -10.66 11.70 5.97
N PHE A 119 -11.74 10.96 5.74
CA PHE A 119 -11.97 10.26 4.48
C PHE A 119 -12.91 11.01 3.52
N ALA A 120 -13.37 12.22 3.89
CA ALA A 120 -14.28 13.03 3.06
C ALA A 120 -13.69 13.35 1.66
N ALA A 121 -12.37 13.56 1.58
CA ALA A 121 -11.69 13.86 0.33
C ALA A 121 -11.70 12.70 -0.70
N TYR A 122 -11.93 11.46 -0.26
CA TYR A 122 -12.02 10.29 -1.13
C TYR A 122 -13.45 10.03 -1.62
N LYS A 123 -14.43 10.75 -1.09
CA LYS A 123 -15.83 10.58 -1.48
C LYS A 123 -16.04 10.99 -2.93
N GLY A 124 -16.59 10.08 -3.72
CA GLY A 124 -16.84 10.30 -5.14
C GLY A 124 -15.63 10.08 -6.06
N VAL A 125 -14.49 9.65 -5.51
CA VAL A 125 -13.35 9.21 -6.34
C VAL A 125 -13.66 7.82 -6.88
N GLU A 126 -13.59 7.64 -8.20
CA GLU A 126 -13.83 6.36 -8.84
C GLU A 126 -12.89 5.29 -8.33
N GLY A 127 -13.41 4.08 -8.13
CA GLY A 127 -12.65 2.96 -7.56
C GLY A 127 -12.41 3.03 -6.05
N ILE A 128 -12.79 4.13 -5.37
CA ILE A 128 -12.63 4.28 -3.91
C ILE A 128 -13.99 4.28 -3.23
N SER A 129 -14.11 3.51 -2.15
CA SER A 129 -15.29 3.54 -1.28
C SER A 129 -14.89 3.53 0.19
N SER A 130 -15.66 4.22 1.01
CA SER A 130 -15.45 4.33 2.43
C SER A 130 -16.78 4.33 3.17
N SER A 131 -16.86 3.62 4.28
CA SER A 131 -17.99 3.69 5.21
C SER A 131 -17.51 3.62 6.65
N VAL A 132 -18.21 4.31 7.54
CA VAL A 132 -17.96 4.28 8.98
C VAL A 132 -19.29 4.10 9.69
N GLU A 133 -19.37 3.14 10.60
CA GLU A 133 -20.57 2.87 11.40
C GLU A 133 -20.20 2.67 12.88
N VAL A 134 -21.14 2.95 13.75
CA VAL A 134 -21.05 2.58 15.17
C VAL A 134 -21.98 1.41 15.42
N LYS A 135 -21.41 0.34 15.98
CA LYS A 135 -22.15 -0.87 16.33
C LYS A 135 -21.61 -1.49 17.61
N ASP A 136 -22.47 -1.76 18.58
CA ASP A 136 -22.14 -2.41 19.84
C ASP A 136 -20.99 -1.70 20.60
N GLY A 137 -20.97 -0.36 20.57
CA GLY A 137 -19.93 0.45 21.20
C GLY A 137 -18.56 0.42 20.51
N LYS A 138 -18.49 -0.16 19.33
CA LYS A 138 -17.31 -0.17 18.45
C LYS A 138 -17.54 0.72 17.25
N VAL A 139 -16.47 1.30 16.72
CA VAL A 139 -16.51 1.96 15.43
C VAL A 139 -15.94 1.00 14.38
N ILE A 140 -16.68 0.78 13.32
CA ILE A 140 -16.27 -0.08 12.20
C ILE A 140 -16.07 0.81 10.98
N GLN A 141 -14.88 0.81 10.43
CA GLN A 141 -14.53 1.50 9.20
C GLN A 141 -14.21 0.47 8.12
N ASN A 142 -14.82 0.64 6.96
CA ASN A 142 -14.44 -0.09 5.76
C ASN A 142 -13.89 0.92 4.74
N PHE A 143 -12.79 0.56 4.09
CA PHE A 143 -12.16 1.35 3.04
C PHE A 143 -11.71 0.41 1.92
N THR A 144 -12.08 0.70 0.70
CA THR A 144 -11.73 -0.11 -0.47
C THR A 144 -11.14 0.76 -1.55
N VAL A 145 -10.05 0.31 -2.15
CA VAL A 145 -9.46 0.86 -3.37
C VAL A 145 -9.45 -0.24 -4.44
N ASP A 146 -10.15 0.00 -5.52
CA ASP A 146 -10.11 -0.83 -6.74
C ASP A 146 -9.17 -0.14 -7.74
N TYR A 147 -7.91 -0.58 -7.76
CA TYR A 147 -6.87 0.03 -8.59
C TYR A 147 -7.11 -0.12 -10.09
N SER A 148 -7.97 -1.05 -10.50
CA SER A 148 -8.36 -1.22 -11.90
C SER A 148 -9.28 -0.12 -12.41
N LYS A 149 -9.87 0.67 -11.48
CA LYS A 149 -10.85 1.73 -11.77
C LYS A 149 -10.39 3.10 -11.28
N THR A 150 -9.39 3.14 -10.38
CA THR A 150 -9.00 4.38 -9.71
C THR A 150 -8.16 5.26 -10.65
N ASP A 151 -8.51 6.54 -10.71
CA ASP A 151 -7.67 7.56 -11.33
C ASP A 151 -6.42 7.79 -10.46
N PHE A 152 -5.26 7.34 -10.96
CA PHE A 152 -3.98 7.47 -10.25
C PHE A 152 -3.51 8.92 -10.13
N ALA A 153 -3.88 9.82 -11.05
CA ALA A 153 -3.55 11.23 -10.94
C ALA A 153 -4.29 11.83 -9.74
N LYS A 154 -5.59 11.53 -9.63
CA LYS A 154 -6.40 11.95 -8.49
C LYS A 154 -5.92 11.35 -7.17
N LEU A 155 -5.52 10.08 -7.19
CA LEU A 155 -4.99 9.42 -5.99
C LEU A 155 -3.66 10.05 -5.54
N LYS A 156 -2.78 10.46 -6.45
CA LYS A 156 -1.53 11.20 -6.14
C LYS A 156 -1.79 12.57 -5.53
N GLU A 157 -2.85 13.28 -5.98
CA GLU A 157 -3.25 14.55 -5.36
C GLU A 157 -3.68 14.36 -3.90
N LEU A 158 -4.48 13.31 -3.63
CA LEU A 158 -5.00 13.00 -2.29
C LEU A 158 -3.93 12.42 -1.37
N VAL A 159 -2.99 11.67 -1.92
CA VAL A 159 -1.91 10.97 -1.22
C VAL A 159 -0.58 11.26 -1.90
N PRO A 160 0.09 12.36 -1.56
CA PRO A 160 1.37 12.75 -2.21
C PRO A 160 2.48 11.70 -2.07
N SER A 161 2.40 10.84 -1.06
CA SER A 161 3.33 9.71 -0.87
C SER A 161 3.03 8.50 -1.76
N PHE A 162 1.89 8.48 -2.43
CA PHE A 162 1.52 7.39 -3.33
C PHE A 162 2.42 7.37 -4.57
N LYS A 163 3.09 6.25 -4.78
CA LYS A 163 4.02 6.05 -5.91
C LYS A 163 3.67 4.75 -6.62
N PRO A 164 2.84 4.80 -7.66
CA PRO A 164 2.65 3.64 -8.52
C PRO A 164 3.93 3.32 -9.30
N LYS A 165 3.98 2.15 -9.93
CA LYS A 165 4.99 1.81 -10.93
C LYS A 165 4.84 2.73 -12.17
N ASP A 166 5.85 2.71 -13.05
CA ASP A 166 5.86 3.52 -14.29
C ASP A 166 4.72 3.15 -15.24
N ASP A 167 4.22 1.91 -15.17
CA ASP A 167 3.07 1.40 -15.92
C ASP A 167 1.71 1.75 -15.28
N ASN A 168 1.68 2.63 -14.29
CA ASN A 168 0.49 2.97 -13.49
C ASN A 168 -0.15 1.75 -12.81
N THR A 169 0.64 0.80 -12.34
CA THR A 169 0.18 -0.29 -11.48
C THR A 169 0.71 -0.13 -10.06
N VAL A 170 0.14 -0.88 -9.12
CA VAL A 170 0.61 -0.97 -7.74
C VAL A 170 1.24 -2.33 -7.51
N SER A 171 2.46 -2.39 -6.98
CA SER A 171 3.11 -3.66 -6.66
C SER A 171 2.46 -4.33 -5.45
N TYR A 172 2.03 -5.57 -5.63
CA TYR A 172 1.53 -6.41 -4.55
C TYR A 172 2.63 -6.71 -3.53
N GLU A 173 3.82 -7.10 -3.98
CA GLU A 173 4.92 -7.47 -3.09
C GLU A 173 5.42 -6.27 -2.26
N VAL A 174 5.55 -5.09 -2.87
CA VAL A 174 5.94 -3.87 -2.14
C VAL A 174 4.90 -3.53 -1.09
N THR A 175 3.61 -3.58 -1.43
CA THR A 175 2.52 -3.28 -0.50
C THR A 175 2.46 -4.30 0.63
N LYS A 176 2.56 -5.60 0.33
CA LYS A 176 2.59 -6.66 1.34
C LYS A 176 3.76 -6.49 2.31
N ASN A 177 4.97 -6.29 1.77
CA ASN A 177 6.17 -6.13 2.57
C ASN A 177 6.10 -4.90 3.48
N PHE A 178 5.50 -3.81 2.99
CA PHE A 178 5.26 -2.63 3.82
C PHE A 178 4.31 -2.96 4.98
N LEU A 179 3.16 -3.59 4.72
CA LEU A 179 2.21 -3.99 5.77
C LEU A 179 2.86 -4.90 6.83
N VAL A 180 3.67 -5.87 6.39
CA VAL A 180 4.40 -6.76 7.31
C VAL A 180 5.38 -5.97 8.19
N LYS A 181 6.09 -4.98 7.64
CA LYS A 181 6.97 -4.08 8.41
C LYS A 181 6.20 -3.24 9.43
N GLU A 182 4.97 -2.84 9.11
CA GLU A 182 4.07 -2.14 10.02
C GLU A 182 3.45 -3.06 11.09
N GLY A 183 3.76 -4.34 11.09
CA GLY A 183 3.33 -5.31 12.11
C GLY A 183 2.12 -6.17 11.73
N PHE A 184 1.64 -6.06 10.49
CA PHE A 184 0.59 -6.97 10.01
C PHE A 184 1.13 -8.39 9.83
N LYS A 185 0.30 -9.38 10.14
CA LYS A 185 0.58 -10.81 9.95
C LYS A 185 -0.39 -11.40 8.93
N GLU A 186 0.13 -12.23 8.03
CA GLU A 186 -0.73 -12.97 7.12
C GLU A 186 -1.55 -14.00 7.88
N VAL A 187 -2.86 -14.04 7.59
CA VAL A 187 -3.81 -14.97 8.18
C VAL A 187 -4.50 -15.75 7.07
N GLN A 188 -4.85 -16.99 7.36
CA GLN A 188 -5.53 -17.88 6.42
C GLN A 188 -7.03 -17.60 6.35
#